data_4aa7fa07a4eeeb7cb8b805b8dee4afaa
#
_entry.id   4aa7fa07a4eeeb7cb8b805b8dee4afaa
#
_cell.length_a   1.000
_cell.length_b   1.000
_cell.length_c   1.000
_cell.angle_alpha   90.00
_cell.angle_beta   90.00
_cell.angle_gamma   90.00
#
_symmetry.space_group_name_H-M   'P 1'
#
loop_
_entity.id
_entity.type
_entity.pdbx_description
1 polymer ?
#
loop_
_entity_poly.entity_id
_entity_poly.type
_entity_poly.pdbx_seq_one_letter_code
_entity_poly.pdbx_strand_id
1 'polypeptide(L)'
;MDTYQKTIGSRLMAFSFIVIVLFFILLYRMVEIGVLQHGHYLALAESQQRFEKTEMASRGRILVHDSVSDPNSYYPLSFDVKSFSVWAVPNQIRDKQKTATDLASLLSLAKSDIFNSIDNSKLYIPPLKRGLTLDQANNISNKNISGVFIMPEYNRFYPEGTLASQLLGFVNADGVGNYGVEGHYNSELTGKEGNVVGEKDTLGRMISMLSQTNPQNGTSYVLTIDRSVQYFVEQKLAKAITDYQADSGTVIIMDVKTGGIVAMASQPSFDPNNYKETANTDPAKFVNPAIANLYEPGSIFKPLIVSSALDSGVLTPETEGVFDKSVNVDGYTIHTAENKAFGRENVAQILQHSDNVGMVWVGDHLGNDLEYKYISKFGFLDKTGIDLDGETAGRMPALKQWRDINRATITFGQGVSVTPLQMVAAYTALANNGKYVYPHVVDKIIYPDGSEKQIAKQEGEQIVSQKTTETVREMLYSVVQSGKIIKSLTQGFKVGAKTGTAQIPKADGGYETNESNLGIFIHSVIG
;
A
#
# COMPACT_ATOMS: atom_id res chain seq x y z
N MET A 1 -9.42 98.85 -38.23
CA MET A 1 -9.42 97.50 -38.83
C MET A 1 -8.15 96.73 -38.43
N ASP A 2 -7.05 97.31 -38.12
CA ASP A 2 -5.75 96.68 -37.85
C ASP A 2 -5.64 95.94 -36.50
N THR A 3 -6.28 96.45 -35.47
CA THR A 3 -6.25 95.83 -34.13
C THR A 3 -7.06 94.53 -34.03
N TYR A 4 -8.13 94.38 -34.78
CA TYR A 4 -8.96 93.20 -34.77
C TYR A 4 -8.30 92.03 -35.50
N GLN A 5 -7.60 92.28 -36.61
CA GLN A 5 -6.83 91.26 -37.34
C GLN A 5 -5.61 90.79 -36.57
N LYS A 6 -4.92 91.63 -35.77
CA LYS A 6 -3.82 91.19 -34.90
C LYS A 6 -4.27 90.34 -33.75
N THR A 7 -5.47 90.57 -33.20
CA THR A 7 -6.03 89.75 -32.13
C THR A 7 -6.51 88.36 -32.59
N ILE A 8 -7.00 88.23 -33.83
CA ILE A 8 -7.37 86.96 -34.42
C ILE A 8 -6.10 86.15 -34.76
N GLY A 9 -5.06 86.78 -35.29
CA GLY A 9 -3.79 86.12 -35.61
C GLY A 9 -3.11 85.53 -34.35
N SER A 10 -3.10 86.30 -33.23
CA SER A 10 -2.50 85.83 -31.98
C SER A 10 -3.28 84.69 -31.35
N ARG A 11 -4.63 84.71 -31.47
CA ARG A 11 -5.50 83.57 -31.01
C ARG A 11 -5.30 82.31 -31.87
N LEU A 12 -5.17 82.47 -33.18
CA LEU A 12 -4.88 81.37 -34.10
C LEU A 12 -3.48 80.76 -33.84
N MET A 13 -2.47 81.61 -33.59
CA MET A 13 -1.14 81.16 -33.21
C MET A 13 -1.15 80.41 -31.86
N ALA A 14 -1.85 80.95 -30.86
CA ALA A 14 -1.99 80.25 -29.57
C ALA A 14 -2.71 78.88 -29.71
N PHE A 15 -3.75 78.86 -30.54
CA PHE A 15 -4.46 77.60 -30.82
C PHE A 15 -3.57 76.57 -31.55
N SER A 16 -2.84 77.06 -32.60
CA SER A 16 -1.90 76.17 -33.32
C SER A 16 -0.80 75.65 -32.42
N PHE A 17 -0.29 76.50 -31.50
CA PHE A 17 0.75 76.13 -30.54
C PHE A 17 0.19 75.03 -29.60
N ILE A 18 -1.05 75.13 -29.06
CA ILE A 18 -1.68 74.12 -28.25
C ILE A 18 -1.84 72.81 -29.01
N VAL A 19 -2.27 72.87 -30.28
CA VAL A 19 -2.41 71.68 -31.12
C VAL A 19 -1.06 71.01 -31.37
N ILE A 20 -0.02 71.73 -31.60
CA ILE A 20 1.35 71.22 -31.79
C ILE A 20 1.88 70.58 -30.50
N VAL A 21 1.64 71.20 -29.32
CA VAL A 21 2.04 70.64 -28.05
C VAL A 21 1.31 69.34 -27.78
N LEU A 22 -0.01 69.30 -28.02
CA LEU A 22 -0.83 68.05 -27.88
C LEU A 22 -0.33 66.97 -28.83
N PHE A 23 0.03 67.35 -30.07
CA PHE A 23 0.59 66.38 -31.03
C PHE A 23 1.91 65.78 -30.53
N PHE A 24 2.83 66.60 -29.99
CA PHE A 24 4.08 66.07 -29.42
C PHE A 24 3.87 65.22 -28.17
N ILE A 25 2.91 65.56 -27.32
CA ILE A 25 2.51 64.71 -26.16
C ILE A 25 2.00 63.37 -26.65
N LEU A 26 1.15 63.31 -27.64
CA LEU A 26 0.65 62.05 -28.22
C LEU A 26 1.79 61.25 -28.85
N LEU A 27 2.67 61.92 -29.58
CA LEU A 27 3.82 61.26 -30.24
C LEU A 27 4.79 60.69 -29.21
N TYR A 28 5.08 61.45 -28.13
CA TYR A 28 5.85 60.95 -26.99
C TYR A 28 5.20 59.74 -26.36
N ARG A 29 3.88 59.79 -26.13
CA ARG A 29 3.14 58.68 -25.53
C ARG A 29 3.15 57.45 -26.45
N MET A 30 3.05 57.63 -27.77
CA MET A 30 3.18 56.54 -28.73
C MET A 30 4.56 55.89 -28.69
N VAL A 31 5.63 56.69 -28.60
CA VAL A 31 7.00 56.17 -28.47
C VAL A 31 7.20 55.48 -27.11
N GLU A 32 6.68 56.06 -26.04
CA GLU A 32 6.74 55.44 -24.70
C GLU A 32 6.09 54.06 -24.69
N ILE A 33 4.87 53.94 -25.19
CA ILE A 33 4.12 52.67 -25.23
C ILE A 33 4.74 51.71 -26.26
N GLY A 34 5.02 52.20 -27.47
CA GLY A 34 5.44 51.36 -28.60
C GLY A 34 6.90 50.96 -28.60
N VAL A 35 7.78 51.71 -27.88
CA VAL A 35 9.22 51.45 -27.86
C VAL A 35 9.71 51.18 -26.44
N LEU A 36 9.49 52.10 -25.50
CA LEU A 36 10.05 51.99 -24.16
C LEU A 36 9.32 50.94 -23.29
N GLN A 37 8.01 50.84 -23.42
CA GLN A 37 7.17 49.90 -22.67
C GLN A 37 6.67 48.73 -23.53
N HIS A 38 7.21 48.56 -24.75
CA HIS A 38 6.81 47.50 -25.67
C HIS A 38 6.82 46.10 -25.03
N GLY A 39 7.92 45.75 -24.34
CA GLY A 39 8.05 44.45 -23.67
C GLY A 39 7.01 44.21 -22.57
N HIS A 40 6.66 45.28 -21.85
CA HIS A 40 5.61 45.17 -20.81
C HIS A 40 4.21 44.92 -21.42
N TYR A 41 3.84 45.71 -22.44
CA TYR A 41 2.53 45.53 -23.09
C TYR A 41 2.44 44.26 -23.92
N LEU A 42 3.55 43.84 -24.53
CA LEU A 42 3.63 42.57 -25.23
C LEU A 42 3.39 41.41 -24.25
N ALA A 43 4.08 41.38 -23.10
CA ALA A 43 3.88 40.34 -22.07
C ALA A 43 2.44 40.34 -21.51
N LEU A 44 1.85 41.54 -21.36
CA LEU A 44 0.45 41.66 -20.92
C LEU A 44 -0.52 41.13 -21.98
N ALA A 45 -0.31 41.41 -23.25
CA ALA A 45 -1.11 40.90 -24.36
C ALA A 45 -0.98 39.37 -24.48
N GLU A 46 0.25 38.84 -24.41
CA GLU A 46 0.52 37.42 -24.43
C GLU A 46 -0.18 36.73 -23.24
N SER A 47 -0.14 37.26 -22.03
CA SER A 47 -0.81 36.70 -20.87
C SER A 47 -2.33 36.67 -21.00
N GLN A 48 -2.91 37.67 -21.68
CA GLN A 48 -4.37 37.73 -21.92
C GLN A 48 -4.83 36.81 -23.07
N GLN A 49 -3.98 36.62 -24.07
CA GLN A 49 -4.29 35.79 -25.25
C GLN A 49 -3.88 34.33 -25.06
N ARG A 50 -2.96 34.02 -24.13
CA ARG A 50 -2.48 32.67 -23.89
C ARG A 50 -3.62 31.79 -23.39
N PHE A 51 -3.81 30.69 -24.08
CA PHE A 51 -4.66 29.58 -23.68
C PHE A 51 -3.79 28.42 -23.26
N GLU A 52 -3.99 27.93 -22.07
CA GLU A 52 -3.31 26.76 -21.57
C GLU A 52 -4.35 25.83 -20.95
N LYS A 53 -4.37 24.58 -21.40
CA LYS A 53 -5.28 23.55 -20.92
C LYS A 53 -4.49 22.29 -20.63
N THR A 54 -4.52 21.86 -19.38
CA THR A 54 -3.99 20.57 -18.98
C THR A 54 -4.95 19.46 -19.42
N GLU A 55 -4.41 18.44 -20.08
CA GLU A 55 -5.16 17.21 -20.40
C GLU A 55 -4.76 16.14 -19.40
N MET A 56 -5.75 15.61 -18.68
CA MET A 56 -5.52 14.66 -17.59
C MET A 56 -5.15 13.28 -18.14
N ALA A 57 -4.12 12.67 -17.56
CA ALA A 57 -3.82 11.25 -17.73
C ALA A 57 -4.69 10.43 -16.77
N SER A 58 -5.13 9.26 -17.19
CA SER A 58 -5.73 8.30 -16.27
C SER A 58 -4.66 7.50 -15.55
N ARG A 59 -4.87 7.23 -14.27
CA ARG A 59 -4.03 6.34 -13.49
C ARG A 59 -4.15 4.90 -14.01
N GLY A 60 -3.05 4.15 -14.01
CA GLY A 60 -3.02 2.75 -14.41
C GLY A 60 -3.96 1.90 -13.55
N ARG A 61 -4.46 0.82 -14.14
CA ARG A 61 -5.34 -0.14 -13.44
C ARG A 61 -4.52 -1.09 -12.59
N ILE A 62 -5.11 -1.55 -11.48
CA ILE A 62 -4.60 -2.70 -10.73
C ILE A 62 -5.58 -3.84 -10.97
N LEU A 63 -5.07 -4.91 -11.57
CA LEU A 63 -5.81 -6.08 -12.01
C LEU A 63 -5.39 -7.30 -11.19
N VAL A 64 -6.26 -8.28 -11.08
CA VAL A 64 -5.98 -9.58 -10.46
C VAL A 64 -6.47 -10.70 -11.36
N HIS A 65 -5.99 -11.90 -11.15
CA HIS A 65 -6.56 -13.09 -11.78
C HIS A 65 -7.98 -13.32 -11.26
N ASP A 66 -8.95 -13.46 -12.17
CA ASP A 66 -10.36 -13.63 -11.79
C ASP A 66 -10.66 -15.04 -11.33
N SER A 67 -9.91 -16.04 -11.83
CA SER A 67 -10.07 -17.45 -11.48
C SER A 67 -8.78 -18.23 -11.75
N VAL A 68 -8.48 -19.17 -10.87
CA VAL A 68 -7.39 -20.16 -11.05
C VAL A 68 -7.53 -20.95 -12.37
N SER A 69 -8.75 -21.14 -12.85
CA SER A 69 -9.04 -21.93 -14.06
C SER A 69 -8.77 -21.19 -15.37
N ASP A 70 -8.71 -19.86 -15.36
CA ASP A 70 -8.42 -19.03 -16.55
C ASP A 70 -7.36 -17.96 -16.23
N PRO A 71 -6.06 -18.26 -16.43
CA PRO A 71 -4.98 -17.35 -16.12
C PRO A 71 -4.94 -16.08 -16.98
N ASN A 72 -5.74 -15.98 -18.04
CA ASN A 72 -5.84 -14.80 -18.91
C ASN A 72 -7.08 -13.94 -18.60
N SER A 73 -7.91 -14.34 -17.66
CA SER A 73 -9.05 -13.55 -17.21
C SER A 73 -8.63 -12.65 -16.05
N TYR A 74 -8.72 -11.34 -16.27
CA TYR A 74 -8.33 -10.33 -15.26
C TYR A 74 -9.54 -9.53 -14.81
N TYR A 75 -9.60 -9.26 -13.51
CA TYR A 75 -10.60 -8.42 -12.89
C TYR A 75 -9.95 -7.16 -12.31
N PRO A 76 -10.50 -5.95 -12.55
CA PRO A 76 -9.94 -4.73 -11.99
C PRO A 76 -10.30 -4.57 -10.51
N LEU A 77 -9.29 -4.59 -9.63
CA LEU A 77 -9.45 -4.23 -8.22
C LEU A 77 -9.42 -2.72 -7.99
N SER A 78 -8.75 -1.97 -8.90
CA SER A 78 -8.86 -0.52 -8.89
C SER A 78 -8.71 0.07 -10.29
N PHE A 79 -9.49 1.12 -10.58
CA PHE A 79 -9.45 1.87 -11.82
C PHE A 79 -10.02 3.28 -11.62
N ASP A 80 -9.72 4.16 -12.57
CA ASP A 80 -10.22 5.52 -12.54
C ASP A 80 -11.61 5.62 -13.17
N VAL A 81 -12.51 6.32 -12.48
CA VAL A 81 -13.81 6.72 -12.99
C VAL A 81 -13.80 8.22 -13.25
N LYS A 82 -14.18 8.61 -14.48
CA LYS A 82 -14.33 10.02 -14.82
C LYS A 82 -15.48 10.62 -14.02
N SER A 83 -15.20 11.69 -13.32
CA SER A 83 -16.15 12.43 -12.50
C SER A 83 -15.92 13.93 -12.67
N PHE A 84 -16.63 14.73 -11.89
CA PHE A 84 -16.53 16.19 -11.94
C PHE A 84 -16.48 16.76 -10.53
N SER A 85 -15.80 17.90 -10.39
CA SER A 85 -15.75 18.67 -9.15
C SER A 85 -16.32 20.07 -9.35
N VAL A 86 -16.96 20.59 -8.31
CA VAL A 86 -17.49 21.97 -8.29
C VAL A 86 -16.53 22.87 -7.56
N TRP A 87 -16.04 23.86 -8.25
CA TRP A 87 -15.14 24.88 -7.73
C TRP A 87 -15.86 26.21 -7.65
N ALA A 88 -15.47 27.04 -6.68
CA ALA A 88 -15.99 28.37 -6.54
C ALA A 88 -14.85 29.38 -6.37
N VAL A 89 -15.01 30.56 -6.97
CA VAL A 89 -14.14 31.72 -6.81
C VAL A 89 -14.94 32.80 -6.06
N PRO A 90 -14.80 32.89 -4.73
CA PRO A 90 -15.69 33.67 -3.85
C PRO A 90 -15.85 35.13 -4.24
N ASN A 91 -14.80 35.79 -4.77
CA ASN A 91 -14.85 37.20 -5.19
C ASN A 91 -15.60 37.41 -6.52
N GLN A 92 -15.90 36.37 -7.29
CA GLN A 92 -16.68 36.43 -8.54
C GLN A 92 -18.17 36.12 -8.30
N ILE A 93 -18.53 35.64 -7.10
CA ILE A 93 -19.91 35.34 -6.73
C ILE A 93 -20.63 36.60 -6.30
N ARG A 94 -21.61 37.04 -7.09
CA ARG A 94 -22.36 38.28 -6.84
C ARG A 94 -23.33 38.16 -5.64
N ASP A 95 -24.06 37.05 -5.56
CA ASP A 95 -25.03 36.77 -4.50
C ASP A 95 -24.70 35.42 -3.84
N LYS A 96 -23.97 35.49 -2.73
CA LYS A 96 -23.51 34.31 -1.99
C LYS A 96 -24.66 33.52 -1.34
N GLN A 97 -25.70 34.22 -0.86
CA GLN A 97 -26.87 33.59 -0.24
C GLN A 97 -27.71 32.80 -1.24
N LYS A 98 -27.95 33.38 -2.42
CA LYS A 98 -28.66 32.72 -3.50
C LYS A 98 -27.84 31.54 -4.03
N THR A 99 -26.54 31.74 -4.27
CA THR A 99 -25.63 30.68 -4.73
C THR A 99 -25.61 29.49 -3.76
N ALA A 100 -25.50 29.75 -2.45
CA ALA A 100 -25.55 28.68 -1.46
C ALA A 100 -26.89 27.93 -1.48
N THR A 101 -28.00 28.63 -1.70
CA THR A 101 -29.35 28.03 -1.80
C THR A 101 -29.48 27.17 -3.06
N ASP A 102 -29.04 27.69 -4.21
CA ASP A 102 -29.12 27.00 -5.50
C ASP A 102 -28.23 25.73 -5.52
N LEU A 103 -27.05 25.80 -4.92
CA LEU A 103 -26.12 24.66 -4.87
C LEU A 103 -26.47 23.63 -3.78
N ALA A 104 -27.12 24.01 -2.69
CA ALA A 104 -27.42 23.11 -1.57
C ALA A 104 -28.18 21.86 -2.00
N SER A 105 -29.25 22.02 -2.78
CA SER A 105 -30.05 20.92 -3.30
C SER A 105 -29.34 20.09 -4.36
N LEU A 106 -28.56 20.74 -5.24
CA LEU A 106 -27.82 20.06 -6.33
C LEU A 106 -26.63 19.25 -5.81
N LEU A 107 -25.98 19.74 -4.74
CA LEU A 107 -24.82 19.10 -4.15
C LEU A 107 -25.18 18.17 -2.99
N SER A 108 -26.43 18.18 -2.51
CA SER A 108 -26.84 17.49 -1.26
C SER A 108 -25.93 17.85 -0.09
N LEU A 109 -25.68 19.15 0.09
CA LEU A 109 -24.90 19.74 1.19
C LEU A 109 -25.75 20.75 1.95
N ALA A 110 -25.42 20.98 3.21
CA ALA A 110 -26.11 22.02 3.98
C ALA A 110 -25.81 23.41 3.39
N LYS A 111 -26.84 24.24 3.27
CA LYS A 111 -26.71 25.63 2.80
C LYS A 111 -25.67 26.42 3.60
N SER A 112 -25.63 26.20 4.91
CA SER A 112 -24.69 26.84 5.84
C SER A 112 -23.22 26.53 5.46
N ASP A 113 -22.94 25.27 5.12
CA ASP A 113 -21.58 24.83 4.83
C ASP A 113 -21.06 25.43 3.51
N ILE A 114 -21.93 25.45 2.49
CA ILE A 114 -21.63 26.11 1.22
C ILE A 114 -21.43 27.61 1.45
N PHE A 115 -22.35 28.26 2.17
CA PHE A 115 -22.28 29.71 2.45
C PHE A 115 -20.97 30.05 3.19
N ASN A 116 -20.64 29.33 4.26
CA ASN A 116 -19.40 29.53 5.02
C ASN A 116 -18.14 29.33 4.17
N SER A 117 -18.19 28.39 3.22
CA SER A 117 -17.07 28.15 2.30
C SER A 117 -16.85 29.29 1.32
N ILE A 118 -17.91 29.93 0.82
CA ILE A 118 -17.83 31.00 -0.18
C ILE A 118 -17.92 32.41 0.41
N ASP A 119 -18.24 32.56 1.71
CA ASP A 119 -18.35 33.87 2.37
C ASP A 119 -17.00 34.41 2.83
N ASN A 120 -16.12 34.61 1.87
CA ASN A 120 -14.79 35.22 2.04
C ASN A 120 -14.36 35.94 0.76
N SER A 121 -13.18 36.56 0.75
CA SER A 121 -12.60 37.27 -0.38
C SER A 121 -11.46 36.52 -1.05
N LYS A 122 -11.26 35.23 -0.75
CA LYS A 122 -10.19 34.44 -1.33
C LYS A 122 -10.40 34.24 -2.83
N LEU A 123 -9.31 34.17 -3.57
CA LEU A 123 -9.32 33.85 -5.00
C LEU A 123 -9.51 32.34 -5.22
N TYR A 124 -9.04 31.52 -4.27
CA TYR A 124 -9.09 30.07 -4.36
C TYR A 124 -9.57 29.49 -3.04
N ILE A 125 -10.49 28.55 -3.14
CA ILE A 125 -10.94 27.69 -2.04
C ILE A 125 -10.91 26.23 -2.52
N PRO A 126 -10.87 25.25 -1.60
CA PRO A 126 -11.05 23.85 -1.97
C PRO A 126 -12.36 23.64 -2.73
N PRO A 127 -12.47 22.61 -3.57
CA PRO A 127 -13.71 22.32 -4.29
C PRO A 127 -14.87 22.10 -3.29
N LEU A 128 -16.02 22.65 -3.60
CA LEU A 128 -17.23 22.53 -2.77
C LEU A 128 -17.71 21.06 -2.70
N LYS A 129 -17.55 20.32 -3.80
CA LYS A 129 -17.83 18.88 -3.87
C LYS A 129 -17.05 18.25 -5.01
N ARG A 130 -16.60 17.01 -4.79
CA ARG A 130 -15.95 16.14 -5.79
C ARG A 130 -16.83 14.93 -6.09
N GLY A 131 -16.49 14.19 -7.14
CA GLY A 131 -17.13 12.91 -7.47
C GLY A 131 -18.55 13.06 -8.04
N LEU A 132 -18.85 14.15 -8.72
CA LEU A 132 -20.14 14.36 -9.37
C LEU A 132 -20.23 13.56 -10.66
N THR A 133 -21.43 13.03 -10.95
CA THR A 133 -21.74 12.43 -12.24
C THR A 133 -21.84 13.51 -13.32
N LEU A 134 -21.78 13.08 -14.60
CA LEU A 134 -21.96 13.99 -15.73
C LEU A 134 -23.30 14.74 -15.66
N ASP A 135 -24.40 14.06 -15.28
CA ASP A 135 -25.72 14.68 -15.16
C ASP A 135 -25.76 15.74 -14.04
N GLN A 136 -25.17 15.46 -12.89
CA GLN A 136 -25.05 16.44 -11.80
C GLN A 136 -24.22 17.65 -12.24
N ALA A 137 -23.09 17.42 -12.91
CA ALA A 137 -22.24 18.48 -13.43
C ALA A 137 -22.98 19.36 -14.46
N ASN A 138 -23.72 18.75 -15.39
CA ASN A 138 -24.53 19.46 -16.37
C ASN A 138 -25.66 20.29 -15.69
N ASN A 139 -26.34 19.73 -14.70
CA ASN A 139 -27.39 20.42 -13.96
C ASN A 139 -26.88 21.68 -13.25
N ILE A 140 -25.64 21.64 -12.70
CA ILE A 140 -25.02 22.81 -12.07
C ILE A 140 -24.57 23.81 -13.14
N SER A 141 -23.91 23.32 -14.21
CA SER A 141 -23.42 24.16 -15.30
C SER A 141 -24.55 24.97 -15.97
N ASN A 142 -25.72 24.35 -16.18
CA ASN A 142 -26.90 24.99 -16.77
C ASN A 142 -27.49 26.13 -15.92
N LYS A 143 -27.15 26.20 -14.61
CA LYS A 143 -27.55 27.33 -13.77
C LYS A 143 -26.76 28.61 -14.05
N ASN A 144 -25.66 28.53 -14.77
CA ASN A 144 -24.80 29.67 -15.14
C ASN A 144 -24.48 30.59 -13.95
N ILE A 145 -24.10 30.02 -12.80
CA ILE A 145 -23.81 30.77 -11.58
C ILE A 145 -22.43 31.43 -11.73
N SER A 146 -22.40 32.76 -11.66
CA SER A 146 -21.13 33.50 -11.73
C SER A 146 -20.17 33.08 -10.61
N GLY A 147 -18.92 32.79 -10.95
CA GLY A 147 -17.90 32.36 -10.00
C GLY A 147 -17.98 30.88 -9.58
N VAL A 148 -18.84 30.07 -10.23
CA VAL A 148 -18.90 28.62 -10.02
C VAL A 148 -18.47 27.90 -11.29
N PHE A 149 -17.56 26.95 -11.17
CA PHE A 149 -16.96 26.21 -12.28
C PHE A 149 -17.03 24.72 -12.04
N ILE A 150 -17.23 23.98 -13.14
CA ILE A 150 -17.17 22.51 -13.14
C ILE A 150 -15.85 22.10 -13.79
N MET A 151 -15.09 21.26 -13.09
CA MET A 151 -13.84 20.72 -13.62
C MET A 151 -13.94 19.19 -13.70
N PRO A 152 -13.54 18.59 -14.82
CA PRO A 152 -13.43 17.14 -14.90
C PRO A 152 -12.29 16.67 -13.97
N GLU A 153 -12.45 15.50 -13.40
CA GLU A 153 -11.42 14.84 -12.61
C GLU A 153 -11.54 13.32 -12.76
N TYR A 154 -10.51 12.59 -12.40
CA TYR A 154 -10.56 11.15 -12.22
C TYR A 154 -10.61 10.83 -10.75
N ASN A 155 -11.57 9.97 -10.36
CA ASN A 155 -11.63 9.41 -9.02
C ASN A 155 -11.25 7.94 -9.07
N ARG A 156 -10.35 7.55 -8.17
CA ARG A 156 -9.99 6.14 -8.00
C ARG A 156 -11.17 5.38 -7.42
N PHE A 157 -11.51 4.25 -8.01
CA PHE A 157 -12.63 3.40 -7.59
C PHE A 157 -12.17 1.97 -7.36
N TYR A 158 -12.62 1.40 -6.25
CA TYR A 158 -12.32 0.04 -5.79
C TYR A 158 -13.62 -0.76 -5.74
N PRO A 159 -13.95 -1.50 -6.81
CA PRO A 159 -15.27 -2.14 -6.98
C PRO A 159 -15.59 -3.19 -5.91
N GLU A 160 -14.56 -3.84 -5.36
CA GLU A 160 -14.70 -4.88 -4.34
C GLU A 160 -14.66 -4.34 -2.89
N GLY A 161 -14.66 -3.00 -2.72
CA GLY A 161 -14.65 -2.38 -1.39
C GLY A 161 -13.45 -2.82 -0.56
N THR A 162 -13.67 -3.57 0.50
CA THR A 162 -12.64 -3.95 1.47
C THR A 162 -11.69 -5.06 1.00
N LEU A 163 -11.97 -5.71 -0.14
CA LEU A 163 -11.17 -6.84 -0.62
C LEU A 163 -9.71 -6.43 -0.87
N ALA A 164 -8.78 -7.13 -0.26
CA ALA A 164 -7.33 -6.90 -0.35
C ALA A 164 -6.89 -5.47 0.00
N SER A 165 -7.63 -4.76 0.86
CA SER A 165 -7.45 -3.32 1.10
C SER A 165 -6.05 -2.94 1.57
N GLN A 166 -5.43 -3.68 2.53
CA GLN A 166 -4.08 -3.40 2.99
C GLN A 166 -3.01 -3.71 1.91
N LEU A 167 -3.28 -4.67 1.04
CA LEU A 167 -2.39 -4.98 -0.08
C LEU A 167 -2.52 -3.92 -1.18
N LEU A 168 -3.72 -3.44 -1.47
CA LEU A 168 -3.95 -2.40 -2.48
C LEU A 168 -3.47 -1.02 -2.03
N GLY A 169 -3.76 -0.64 -0.78
CA GLY A 169 -3.66 0.75 -0.37
C GLY A 169 -4.83 1.60 -0.87
N PHE A 170 -4.64 2.90 -0.97
CA PHE A 170 -5.65 3.84 -1.48
C PHE A 170 -5.03 5.06 -2.15
N VAL A 171 -5.81 5.76 -2.97
CA VAL A 171 -5.45 7.07 -3.55
C VAL A 171 -6.18 8.16 -2.79
N ASN A 172 -5.44 9.17 -2.31
CA ASN A 172 -6.00 10.28 -1.56
C ASN A 172 -6.66 11.33 -2.48
N ALA A 173 -7.24 12.37 -1.88
CA ALA A 173 -7.93 13.44 -2.60
C ALA A 173 -7.02 14.25 -3.55
N ASP A 174 -5.70 14.18 -3.36
CA ASP A 174 -4.71 14.87 -4.19
C ASP A 174 -4.18 13.98 -5.32
N GLY A 175 -4.77 12.77 -5.49
CA GLY A 175 -4.36 11.82 -6.53
C GLY A 175 -3.11 11.00 -6.19
N VAL A 176 -2.61 11.09 -4.94
CA VAL A 176 -1.41 10.39 -4.49
C VAL A 176 -1.78 9.03 -3.90
N GLY A 177 -1.13 7.98 -4.40
CA GLY A 177 -1.25 6.64 -3.84
C GLY A 177 -0.55 6.53 -2.49
N ASN A 178 -1.19 5.81 -1.55
CA ASN A 178 -0.70 5.63 -0.20
C ASN A 178 -0.85 4.17 0.21
N TYR A 179 0.18 3.61 0.83
CA TYR A 179 0.26 2.22 1.26
C TYR A 179 0.13 1.21 0.11
N GLY A 180 0.41 -0.04 0.38
CA GLY A 180 0.22 -1.15 -0.55
C GLY A 180 0.78 -0.91 -1.95
N VAL A 181 0.13 -1.48 -2.96
CA VAL A 181 0.49 -1.35 -4.39
C VAL A 181 0.30 0.08 -4.89
N GLU A 182 -0.75 0.78 -4.44
CA GLU A 182 -1.01 2.18 -4.82
C GLU A 182 0.10 3.12 -4.36
N GLY A 183 0.67 2.89 -3.16
CA GLY A 183 1.80 3.66 -2.64
C GLY A 183 3.10 3.29 -3.31
N HIS A 184 3.42 1.99 -3.36
CA HIS A 184 4.69 1.48 -3.87
C HIS A 184 4.93 1.86 -5.34
N TYR A 185 3.91 1.71 -6.18
CA TYR A 185 3.97 2.01 -7.62
C TYR A 185 3.33 3.36 -7.97
N ASN A 186 3.22 4.30 -7.00
CA ASN A 186 2.51 5.56 -7.22
C ASN A 186 3.03 6.35 -8.42
N SER A 187 4.34 6.44 -8.63
CA SER A 187 4.95 7.19 -9.73
C SER A 187 4.59 6.63 -11.11
N GLU A 188 4.58 5.30 -11.24
CA GLU A 188 4.31 4.61 -12.49
C GLU A 188 2.81 4.54 -12.78
N LEU A 189 2.00 4.35 -11.73
CA LEU A 189 0.55 4.32 -11.83
C LEU A 189 -0.02 5.69 -12.24
N THR A 190 0.52 6.82 -11.75
CA THR A 190 -0.08 8.15 -11.91
C THR A 190 -0.14 8.62 -13.36
N GLY A 191 0.81 8.22 -14.22
CA GLY A 191 0.91 8.73 -15.58
C GLY A 191 1.47 10.16 -15.66
N LYS A 192 1.40 10.75 -16.85
CA LYS A 192 1.89 12.11 -17.12
C LYS A 192 0.81 12.91 -17.83
N GLU A 193 0.48 14.05 -17.27
CA GLU A 193 -0.48 14.96 -17.87
C GLU A 193 0.01 15.51 -19.21
N GLY A 194 -0.93 15.74 -20.12
CA GLY A 194 -0.71 16.47 -21.36
C GLY A 194 -0.97 17.94 -21.18
N ASN A 195 -0.50 18.75 -22.13
CA ASN A 195 -0.73 20.18 -22.13
C ASN A 195 -1.00 20.67 -23.54
N VAL A 196 -2.04 21.50 -23.70
CA VAL A 196 -2.36 22.23 -24.94
C VAL A 196 -2.13 23.70 -24.68
N VAL A 197 -1.19 24.28 -25.40
CA VAL A 197 -0.91 25.72 -25.36
C VAL A 197 -1.32 26.33 -26.68
N GLY A 198 -2.06 27.40 -26.63
CA GLY A 198 -2.55 28.11 -27.80
C GLY A 198 -2.88 29.56 -27.50
N GLU A 199 -3.51 30.22 -28.47
CA GLU A 199 -4.04 31.57 -28.36
C GLU A 199 -5.56 31.55 -28.34
N LYS A 200 -6.16 32.43 -27.55
CA LYS A 200 -7.62 32.59 -27.43
C LYS A 200 -8.06 34.00 -27.86
N ASP A 201 -9.27 34.08 -28.40
CA ASP A 201 -9.93 35.37 -28.66
C ASP A 201 -10.48 35.99 -27.36
N THR A 202 -11.02 37.19 -27.48
CA THR A 202 -11.64 37.92 -26.35
C THR A 202 -12.85 37.20 -25.74
N LEU A 203 -13.40 36.21 -26.42
CA LEU A 203 -14.50 35.35 -25.96
C LEU A 203 -13.98 34.05 -25.34
N GLY A 204 -12.66 33.86 -25.27
CA GLY A 204 -12.02 32.68 -24.72
C GLY A 204 -11.95 31.47 -25.66
N ARG A 205 -12.29 31.61 -26.95
CA ARG A 205 -12.24 30.54 -27.95
C ARG A 205 -10.83 30.42 -28.50
N MET A 206 -10.28 29.21 -28.58
CA MET A 206 -8.95 28.95 -29.14
C MET A 206 -8.92 29.34 -30.63
N ILE A 207 -7.98 30.22 -30.99
CA ILE A 207 -7.75 30.71 -32.37
C ILE A 207 -6.63 29.90 -33.02
N SER A 208 -5.55 29.65 -32.28
CA SER A 208 -4.38 28.91 -32.77
C SER A 208 -3.87 27.94 -31.72
N MET A 209 -3.30 26.82 -32.17
CA MET A 209 -2.59 25.86 -31.34
C MET A 209 -1.09 26.07 -31.54
N LEU A 210 -0.35 26.39 -30.46
CA LEU A 210 1.09 26.62 -30.50
C LEU A 210 1.88 25.35 -30.20
N SER A 211 1.43 24.57 -29.22
CA SER A 211 2.01 23.26 -28.90
C SER A 211 0.98 22.36 -28.24
N GLN A 212 1.15 21.04 -28.45
CA GLN A 212 0.38 20.00 -27.78
C GLN A 212 1.31 18.88 -27.31
N THR A 213 1.18 18.51 -26.06
CA THR A 213 1.75 17.29 -25.49
C THR A 213 0.58 16.38 -25.09
N ASN A 214 0.50 15.21 -25.67
CA ASN A 214 -0.56 14.27 -25.34
C ASN A 214 -0.34 13.68 -23.93
N PRO A 215 -1.40 13.46 -23.15
CA PRO A 215 -1.29 12.78 -21.87
C PRO A 215 -0.83 11.33 -22.08
N GLN A 216 0.01 10.85 -21.16
CA GLN A 216 0.42 9.45 -21.09
C GLN A 216 -0.23 8.81 -19.88
N ASN A 217 -1.13 7.86 -20.11
CA ASN A 217 -1.76 7.12 -19.01
C ASN A 217 -0.73 6.39 -18.16
N GLY A 218 -1.08 6.09 -16.92
CA GLY A 218 -0.24 5.32 -16.02
C GLY A 218 -0.08 3.87 -16.44
N THR A 219 1.01 3.26 -16.01
CA THR A 219 1.29 1.83 -16.16
C THR A 219 0.31 1.01 -15.32
N SER A 220 -0.26 -0.05 -15.88
CA SER A 220 -1.16 -0.97 -15.17
C SER A 220 -0.42 -2.22 -14.69
N TYR A 221 -0.89 -2.80 -13.61
CA TYR A 221 -0.29 -3.97 -12.97
C TYR A 221 -1.29 -5.10 -12.85
N VAL A 222 -0.90 -6.31 -13.20
CA VAL A 222 -1.62 -7.54 -12.88
C VAL A 222 -0.94 -8.14 -11.65
N LEU A 223 -1.69 -8.35 -10.58
CA LEU A 223 -1.18 -8.94 -9.35
C LEU A 223 -1.25 -10.47 -9.43
N THR A 224 -0.41 -11.13 -8.64
CA THR A 224 -0.40 -12.59 -8.45
C THR A 224 -1.62 -13.10 -7.68
N ILE A 225 -2.41 -12.19 -7.12
CA ILE A 225 -3.60 -12.48 -6.32
C ILE A 225 -4.66 -13.17 -7.20
N ASP A 226 -5.19 -14.28 -6.71
CA ASP A 226 -6.43 -14.86 -7.22
C ASP A 226 -7.63 -14.29 -6.47
N ARG A 227 -8.55 -13.65 -7.20
CA ARG A 227 -9.71 -12.98 -6.61
C ARG A 227 -10.60 -13.92 -5.80
N SER A 228 -10.84 -15.11 -6.30
CA SER A 228 -11.72 -16.09 -5.66
C SER A 228 -11.10 -16.63 -4.38
N VAL A 229 -9.80 -16.92 -4.40
CA VAL A 229 -9.04 -17.38 -3.22
C VAL A 229 -8.97 -16.26 -2.18
N GLN A 230 -8.66 -15.03 -2.59
CA GLN A 230 -8.59 -13.86 -1.70
C GLN A 230 -9.94 -13.64 -0.99
N TYR A 231 -11.04 -13.63 -1.75
CA TYR A 231 -12.37 -13.48 -1.18
C TYR A 231 -12.70 -14.60 -0.18
N PHE A 232 -12.44 -15.86 -0.55
CA PHE A 232 -12.67 -17.00 0.34
C PHE A 232 -11.87 -16.90 1.64
N VAL A 233 -10.60 -16.53 1.53
CA VAL A 233 -9.70 -16.39 2.69
C VAL A 233 -10.19 -15.28 3.61
N GLU A 234 -10.58 -14.11 3.08
CA GLU A 234 -11.11 -13.01 3.90
C GLU A 234 -12.39 -13.38 4.63
N GLN A 235 -13.32 -14.08 3.97
CA GLN A 235 -14.54 -14.57 4.60
C GLN A 235 -14.25 -15.55 5.74
N LYS A 236 -13.29 -16.47 5.53
CA LYS A 236 -12.89 -17.42 6.57
C LYS A 236 -12.17 -16.76 7.73
N LEU A 237 -11.32 -15.79 7.44
CA LEU A 237 -10.61 -15.02 8.46
C LEU A 237 -11.58 -14.19 9.30
N ALA A 238 -12.51 -13.46 8.68
CA ALA A 238 -13.52 -12.67 9.39
C ALA A 238 -14.38 -13.56 10.30
N LYS A 239 -14.77 -14.75 9.80
CA LYS A 239 -15.49 -15.72 10.62
C LYS A 239 -14.64 -16.21 11.80
N ALA A 240 -13.38 -16.54 11.58
CA ALA A 240 -12.48 -17.00 12.65
C ALA A 240 -12.29 -15.92 13.74
N ILE A 241 -12.08 -14.66 13.34
CA ILE A 241 -12.00 -13.53 14.29
C ILE A 241 -13.23 -13.47 15.19
N THR A 242 -14.42 -13.62 14.60
CA THR A 242 -15.68 -13.61 15.36
C THR A 242 -15.83 -14.85 16.25
N ASP A 243 -15.60 -16.04 15.70
CA ASP A 243 -15.79 -17.31 16.41
C ASP A 243 -14.85 -17.44 17.63
N TYR A 244 -13.62 -16.98 17.49
CA TYR A 244 -12.59 -17.07 18.54
C TYR A 244 -12.45 -15.79 19.36
N GLN A 245 -13.23 -14.74 19.06
CA GLN A 245 -13.14 -13.42 19.71
C GLN A 245 -11.71 -12.87 19.69
N ALA A 246 -11.02 -13.05 18.56
CA ALA A 246 -9.67 -12.57 18.37
C ALA A 246 -9.67 -11.07 18.00
N ASP A 247 -8.65 -10.34 18.44
CA ASP A 247 -8.50 -8.90 18.12
C ASP A 247 -8.12 -8.68 16.67
N SER A 248 -7.31 -9.58 16.10
CA SER A 248 -6.81 -9.47 14.73
C SER A 248 -6.39 -10.82 14.17
N GLY A 249 -6.16 -10.87 12.86
CA GLY A 249 -5.64 -12.06 12.20
C GLY A 249 -5.08 -11.75 10.83
N THR A 250 -4.17 -12.61 10.38
CA THR A 250 -3.53 -12.52 9.06
C THR A 250 -3.43 -13.90 8.42
N VAL A 251 -3.72 -13.98 7.13
CA VAL A 251 -3.54 -15.19 6.31
C VAL A 251 -2.75 -14.82 5.05
N ILE A 252 -1.73 -15.61 4.73
CA ILE A 252 -0.92 -15.48 3.52
C ILE A 252 -0.91 -16.84 2.81
N ILE A 253 -1.16 -16.83 1.51
CA ILE A 253 -0.99 -17.98 0.62
C ILE A 253 0.00 -17.57 -0.45
N MET A 254 1.10 -18.33 -0.58
CA MET A 254 2.17 -18.09 -1.54
C MET A 254 2.39 -19.33 -2.42
N ASP A 255 2.45 -19.14 -3.73
CA ASP A 255 2.86 -20.20 -4.66
C ASP A 255 4.40 -20.32 -4.67
N VAL A 256 4.88 -21.42 -4.15
CA VAL A 256 6.32 -21.73 -4.09
C VAL A 256 6.96 -21.85 -5.48
N LYS A 257 6.18 -22.21 -6.51
CA LYS A 257 6.70 -22.35 -7.88
C LYS A 257 7.04 -21.02 -8.53
N THR A 258 6.28 -19.98 -8.21
CA THR A 258 6.44 -18.66 -8.82
C THR A 258 7.01 -17.62 -7.85
N GLY A 259 6.75 -17.75 -6.57
CA GLY A 259 6.99 -16.72 -5.56
C GLY A 259 5.81 -15.74 -5.40
N GLY A 260 4.79 -15.91 -6.22
CA GLY A 260 3.62 -15.04 -6.22
C GLY A 260 2.74 -15.22 -4.99
N ILE A 261 2.29 -14.13 -4.43
CA ILE A 261 1.28 -14.14 -3.35
C ILE A 261 -0.09 -14.38 -3.98
N VAL A 262 -0.68 -15.53 -3.70
CA VAL A 262 -2.00 -15.93 -4.22
C VAL A 262 -3.12 -15.26 -3.42
N ALA A 263 -2.93 -15.09 -2.10
CA ALA A 263 -3.81 -14.33 -1.23
C ALA A 263 -3.03 -13.75 -0.05
N MET A 264 -3.39 -12.54 0.36
CA MET A 264 -2.88 -11.88 1.56
C MET A 264 -4.02 -11.09 2.20
N ALA A 265 -4.54 -11.57 3.31
CA ALA A 265 -5.69 -11.02 4.01
C ALA A 265 -5.34 -10.69 5.46
N SER A 266 -5.76 -9.55 5.95
CA SER A 266 -5.66 -9.17 7.35
C SER A 266 -6.96 -8.54 7.86
N GLN A 267 -7.26 -8.75 9.14
CA GLN A 267 -8.40 -8.16 9.84
C GLN A 267 -7.90 -7.47 11.12
N PRO A 268 -8.46 -6.30 11.48
CA PRO A 268 -9.52 -5.56 10.78
C PRO A 268 -9.05 -4.92 9.48
N SER A 269 -9.91 -4.88 8.46
CA SER A 269 -9.68 -4.23 7.16
C SER A 269 -10.29 -2.83 7.08
N PHE A 270 -10.19 -2.15 5.94
CA PHE A 270 -10.79 -0.85 5.68
C PHE A 270 -11.35 -0.78 4.25
N ASP A 271 -12.24 0.19 3.97
CA ASP A 271 -12.71 0.46 2.60
C ASP A 271 -11.87 1.58 1.96
N PRO A 272 -11.07 1.31 0.92
CA PRO A 272 -10.29 2.31 0.20
C PRO A 272 -11.12 3.45 -0.40
N ASN A 273 -12.39 3.17 -0.78
CA ASN A 273 -13.30 4.20 -1.27
C ASN A 273 -13.66 5.21 -0.17
N ASN A 274 -13.61 4.80 1.11
CA ASN A 274 -13.93 5.62 2.27
C ASN A 274 -12.74 5.82 3.23
N TYR A 275 -11.53 5.90 2.69
CA TYR A 275 -10.29 6.02 3.48
C TYR A 275 -10.30 7.15 4.51
N LYS A 276 -11.05 8.25 4.26
CA LYS A 276 -11.14 9.41 5.18
C LYS A 276 -11.75 9.03 6.52
N GLU A 277 -12.76 8.16 6.53
CA GLU A 277 -13.35 7.66 7.77
C GLU A 277 -12.32 6.87 8.57
N THR A 278 -11.60 5.96 7.92
CA THR A 278 -10.52 5.17 8.54
C THR A 278 -9.40 6.08 9.06
N ALA A 279 -8.99 7.10 8.29
CA ALA A 279 -7.97 8.05 8.71
C ALA A 279 -8.36 8.82 9.98
N ASN A 280 -9.64 9.10 10.17
CA ASN A 280 -10.15 9.82 11.33
C ASN A 280 -10.42 8.93 12.55
N THR A 281 -10.68 7.64 12.34
CA THR A 281 -11.07 6.71 13.42
C THR A 281 -9.94 5.78 13.86
N ASP A 282 -9.25 5.13 12.90
CA ASP A 282 -8.21 4.15 13.17
C ASP A 282 -7.23 4.04 11.99
N PRO A 283 -6.28 4.97 11.84
CA PRO A 283 -5.31 4.96 10.74
C PRO A 283 -4.34 3.77 10.78
N ALA A 284 -4.25 3.03 11.90
CA ALA A 284 -3.42 1.83 11.97
C ALA A 284 -3.89 0.72 11.00
N LYS A 285 -5.17 0.72 10.61
CA LYS A 285 -5.73 -0.21 9.62
C LYS A 285 -5.13 -0.08 8.22
N PHE A 286 -4.47 1.03 7.90
CA PHE A 286 -3.78 1.20 6.62
C PHE A 286 -2.50 0.38 6.53
N VAL A 287 -1.86 0.12 7.66
CA VAL A 287 -0.64 -0.69 7.71
C VAL A 287 -0.98 -2.14 7.42
N ASN A 288 -0.21 -2.79 6.54
CA ASN A 288 -0.36 -4.21 6.25
C ASN A 288 0.35 -5.07 7.32
N PRO A 289 -0.39 -5.74 8.23
CA PRO A 289 0.23 -6.51 9.31
C PRO A 289 1.06 -7.69 8.81
N ALA A 290 0.75 -8.23 7.63
CA ALA A 290 1.47 -9.35 7.02
C ALA A 290 2.96 -9.07 6.84
N ILE A 291 3.33 -7.81 6.60
CA ILE A 291 4.70 -7.38 6.30
C ILE A 291 5.30 -6.44 7.36
N ALA A 292 4.47 -5.86 8.22
CA ALA A 292 4.90 -4.82 9.15
C ALA A 292 4.93 -5.28 10.62
N ASN A 293 3.99 -6.14 11.03
CA ASN A 293 3.86 -6.53 12.43
C ASN A 293 4.82 -7.66 12.79
N LEU A 294 5.60 -7.41 13.84
CA LEU A 294 6.51 -8.40 14.40
C LEU A 294 5.81 -9.20 15.49
N TYR A 295 6.04 -10.51 15.48
CA TYR A 295 5.57 -11.41 16.53
C TYR A 295 6.60 -12.52 16.79
N GLU A 296 6.55 -13.14 17.95
CA GLU A 296 7.31 -14.35 18.23
C GLU A 296 6.60 -15.56 17.61
N PRO A 297 7.24 -16.30 16.66
CA PRO A 297 6.55 -17.34 15.89
C PRO A 297 6.17 -18.58 16.70
N GLY A 298 6.84 -18.80 17.84
CA GLY A 298 6.61 -19.99 18.63
C GLY A 298 6.95 -21.28 17.86
N SER A 299 6.20 -22.34 18.11
CA SER A 299 6.51 -23.70 17.60
C SER A 299 6.49 -23.86 16.09
N ILE A 300 5.98 -22.88 15.31
CA ILE A 300 6.13 -22.90 13.84
C ILE A 300 7.57 -22.66 13.41
N PHE A 301 8.45 -22.18 14.30
CA PHE A 301 9.87 -21.99 14.05
C PHE A 301 10.69 -23.30 14.12
N LYS A 302 10.22 -24.29 14.87
CA LYS A 302 10.94 -25.55 15.12
C LYS A 302 11.36 -26.33 13.86
N PRO A 303 10.54 -26.44 12.80
CA PRO A 303 10.97 -27.13 11.58
C PRO A 303 12.18 -26.52 10.91
N LEU A 304 12.36 -25.19 11.00
CA LEU A 304 13.52 -24.50 10.44
C LEU A 304 14.80 -24.83 11.23
N ILE A 305 14.71 -24.86 12.56
CA ILE A 305 15.84 -25.23 13.43
C ILE A 305 16.18 -26.72 13.26
N VAL A 306 15.18 -27.59 13.20
CA VAL A 306 15.42 -29.02 12.93
C VAL A 306 16.07 -29.21 11.55
N SER A 307 15.59 -28.52 10.51
CA SER A 307 16.23 -28.59 9.20
C SER A 307 17.69 -28.15 9.22
N SER A 308 18.04 -27.16 10.03
CA SER A 308 19.41 -26.68 10.23
C SER A 308 20.28 -27.74 10.92
N ALA A 309 19.77 -28.41 11.93
CA ALA A 309 20.49 -29.48 12.64
C ALA A 309 20.70 -30.72 11.76
N LEU A 310 19.72 -31.08 10.95
CA LEU A 310 19.86 -32.20 10.00
C LEU A 310 20.82 -31.86 8.85
N ASP A 311 20.74 -30.64 8.32
CA ASP A 311 21.58 -30.20 7.19
C ASP A 311 23.06 -30.06 7.57
N SER A 312 23.32 -29.57 8.78
CA SER A 312 24.68 -29.50 9.33
C SER A 312 25.27 -30.87 9.73
N GLY A 313 24.44 -31.92 9.76
CA GLY A 313 24.86 -33.29 10.09
C GLY A 313 25.10 -33.52 11.60
N VAL A 314 24.76 -32.57 12.47
CA VAL A 314 24.91 -32.73 13.93
C VAL A 314 23.88 -33.70 14.51
N LEU A 315 22.73 -33.84 13.84
CA LEU A 315 21.68 -34.79 14.19
C LEU A 315 21.16 -35.53 12.95
N THR A 316 20.53 -36.69 13.18
CA THR A 316 19.72 -37.41 12.17
C THR A 316 18.28 -37.51 12.66
N PRO A 317 17.30 -37.83 11.80
CA PRO A 317 15.91 -37.99 12.22
C PRO A 317 15.72 -39.03 13.34
N GLU A 318 16.58 -40.04 13.35
CA GLU A 318 16.53 -41.17 14.29
C GLU A 318 17.35 -40.93 15.58
N THR A 319 18.14 -39.84 15.65
CA THR A 319 18.92 -39.52 16.84
C THR A 319 17.98 -39.32 18.04
N GLU A 320 18.20 -40.09 19.10
CA GLU A 320 17.34 -40.11 20.28
C GLU A 320 17.92 -39.32 21.44
N GLY A 321 17.05 -38.66 22.21
CA GLY A 321 17.32 -38.08 23.52
C GLY A 321 16.30 -38.60 24.57
N VAL A 322 16.52 -38.22 25.82
CA VAL A 322 15.55 -38.49 26.92
C VAL A 322 15.16 -37.17 27.55
N PHE A 323 13.88 -36.88 27.53
CA PHE A 323 13.35 -35.56 27.90
C PHE A 323 12.38 -35.66 29.07
N ASP A 324 12.63 -34.87 30.10
CA ASP A 324 11.73 -34.66 31.22
C ASP A 324 10.72 -33.55 30.89
N LYS A 325 9.78 -33.29 31.77
CA LYS A 325 8.78 -32.21 31.65
C LYS A 325 9.38 -30.79 31.61
N SER A 326 10.62 -30.65 32.04
CA SER A 326 11.32 -29.36 32.08
C SER A 326 12.83 -29.50 32.06
N VAL A 327 13.52 -28.42 31.63
CA VAL A 327 14.98 -28.27 31.68
C VAL A 327 15.33 -26.89 32.25
N ASN A 328 16.42 -26.79 33.02
CA ASN A 328 16.92 -25.51 33.52
C ASN A 328 18.07 -25.04 32.62
N VAL A 329 17.98 -23.80 32.15
CA VAL A 329 19.01 -23.14 31.33
C VAL A 329 19.28 -21.75 31.92
N ASP A 330 20.49 -21.43 32.34
CA ASP A 330 20.87 -20.14 32.92
C ASP A 330 20.00 -19.69 34.11
N GLY A 331 19.46 -20.65 34.88
CA GLY A 331 18.56 -20.36 35.99
C GLY A 331 17.08 -20.20 35.64
N TYR A 332 16.73 -20.28 34.35
CA TYR A 332 15.36 -20.28 33.85
C TYR A 332 14.86 -21.69 33.59
N THR A 333 13.64 -21.98 34.02
CA THR A 333 13.04 -23.30 33.77
C THR A 333 12.14 -23.27 32.53
N ILE A 334 12.52 -24.05 31.52
CA ILE A 334 11.74 -24.25 30.28
C ILE A 334 10.91 -25.49 30.45
N HIS A 335 9.61 -25.40 30.19
CA HIS A 335 8.65 -26.50 30.29
C HIS A 335 8.18 -26.98 28.92
N THR A 336 7.79 -28.25 28.83
CA THR A 336 6.96 -28.73 27.73
C THR A 336 5.58 -28.07 27.79
N ALA A 337 4.88 -27.92 26.66
CA ALA A 337 3.61 -27.19 26.59
C ALA A 337 2.54 -27.73 27.56
N GLU A 338 2.51 -29.06 27.78
CA GLU A 338 1.55 -29.75 28.66
C GLU A 338 2.12 -30.08 30.03
N ASN A 339 3.33 -29.59 30.36
CA ASN A 339 4.08 -29.97 31.58
C ASN A 339 4.23 -31.49 31.75
N LYS A 340 4.37 -32.23 30.63
CA LYS A 340 4.45 -33.69 30.52
C LYS A 340 5.85 -34.10 30.12
N ALA A 341 6.40 -35.13 30.76
CA ALA A 341 7.62 -35.80 30.30
C ALA A 341 7.32 -36.70 29.11
N PHE A 342 8.04 -36.53 28.01
CA PHE A 342 7.91 -37.39 26.85
C PHE A 342 8.84 -38.62 26.90
N GLY A 343 9.87 -38.58 27.72
CA GLY A 343 10.82 -39.68 27.88
C GLY A 343 11.77 -39.78 26.69
N ARG A 344 11.91 -40.98 26.13
CA ARG A 344 12.79 -41.22 24.98
C ARG A 344 12.08 -40.81 23.69
N GLU A 345 12.62 -39.86 22.97
CA GLU A 345 12.13 -39.40 21.67
C GLU A 345 13.28 -39.21 20.69
N ASN A 346 13.01 -39.46 19.40
CA ASN A 346 13.88 -39.07 18.31
C ASN A 346 13.51 -37.68 17.77
N VAL A 347 14.34 -37.11 16.87
CA VAL A 347 14.14 -35.75 16.33
C VAL A 347 12.76 -35.61 15.63
N ALA A 348 12.29 -36.66 14.96
CA ALA A 348 10.96 -36.64 14.31
C ALA A 348 9.83 -36.52 15.34
N GLN A 349 9.94 -37.25 16.46
CA GLN A 349 8.96 -37.23 17.55
C GLN A 349 8.94 -35.90 18.30
N ILE A 350 10.12 -35.24 18.48
CA ILE A 350 10.21 -33.88 19.04
C ILE A 350 9.35 -32.89 18.24
N LEU A 351 9.40 -32.94 16.90
CA LEU A 351 8.53 -32.12 16.05
C LEU A 351 7.04 -32.53 16.18
N GLN A 352 6.76 -33.83 16.21
CA GLN A 352 5.41 -34.38 16.28
C GLN A 352 4.69 -33.98 17.58
N HIS A 353 5.36 -34.07 18.71
CA HIS A 353 4.83 -33.70 20.02
C HIS A 353 5.02 -32.20 20.32
N SER A 354 5.75 -31.49 19.45
CA SER A 354 6.09 -30.08 19.68
C SER A 354 6.83 -29.84 21.00
N ASP A 355 7.73 -30.77 21.36
CA ASP A 355 8.45 -30.70 22.63
C ASP A 355 9.44 -29.54 22.68
N ASN A 356 9.31 -28.64 23.67
CA ASN A 356 10.23 -27.53 23.88
C ASN A 356 11.55 -28.01 24.49
N VAL A 357 11.51 -28.99 25.41
CA VAL A 357 12.70 -29.53 26.05
C VAL A 357 13.57 -30.28 25.04
N GLY A 358 12.92 -31.06 24.18
CA GLY A 358 13.60 -31.69 23.04
C GLY A 358 14.22 -30.67 22.07
N MET A 359 13.57 -29.51 21.86
CA MET A 359 14.16 -28.44 21.02
C MET A 359 15.35 -27.76 21.67
N VAL A 360 15.39 -27.57 23.00
CA VAL A 360 16.58 -27.08 23.70
C VAL A 360 17.76 -28.04 23.43
N TRP A 361 17.55 -29.35 23.52
CA TRP A 361 18.55 -30.36 23.22
C TRP A 361 19.02 -30.31 21.75
N VAL A 362 18.10 -30.05 20.79
CA VAL A 362 18.48 -29.84 19.37
C VAL A 362 19.40 -28.61 19.24
N GLY A 363 19.06 -27.49 19.91
CA GLY A 363 19.89 -26.27 19.94
C GLY A 363 21.26 -26.48 20.58
N ASP A 364 21.35 -27.30 21.63
CA ASP A 364 22.62 -27.63 22.28
C ASP A 364 23.57 -28.37 21.32
N HIS A 365 23.02 -29.25 20.45
CA HIS A 365 23.81 -29.93 19.42
C HIS A 365 24.17 -29.01 18.25
N LEU A 366 23.31 -28.07 17.89
CA LEU A 366 23.55 -27.13 16.80
C LEU A 366 24.59 -26.07 17.20
N GLY A 367 24.50 -25.55 18.40
CA GLY A 367 25.36 -24.47 18.93
C GLY A 367 25.02 -23.10 18.36
N ASN A 368 25.44 -22.04 19.08
CA ASN A 368 25.10 -20.64 18.79
C ASN A 368 25.45 -20.22 17.36
N ASP A 369 26.64 -20.56 16.86
CA ASP A 369 27.15 -20.09 15.58
C ASP A 369 26.34 -20.66 14.39
N LEU A 370 26.05 -21.96 14.40
CA LEU A 370 25.28 -22.59 13.34
C LEU A 370 23.82 -22.16 13.40
N GLU A 371 23.22 -22.09 14.60
CA GLU A 371 21.85 -21.65 14.76
C GLU A 371 21.64 -20.21 14.23
N TYR A 372 22.50 -19.27 14.64
CA TYR A 372 22.47 -17.90 14.16
C TYR A 372 22.68 -17.83 12.64
N LYS A 373 23.63 -18.59 12.11
CA LYS A 373 23.92 -18.64 10.66
C LYS A 373 22.73 -19.09 9.86
N TYR A 374 22.04 -20.17 10.26
CA TYR A 374 20.87 -20.67 9.52
C TYR A 374 19.69 -19.73 9.65
N ILE A 375 19.42 -19.15 10.82
CA ILE A 375 18.38 -18.15 11.02
C ILE A 375 18.59 -16.96 10.08
N SER A 376 19.83 -16.47 9.97
CA SER A 376 20.19 -15.41 9.03
C SER A 376 19.96 -15.83 7.58
N LYS A 377 20.36 -17.05 7.19
CA LYS A 377 20.15 -17.57 5.84
C LYS A 377 18.67 -17.75 5.48
N PHE A 378 17.79 -18.06 6.44
CA PHE A 378 16.36 -18.09 6.24
C PHE A 378 15.74 -16.70 6.06
N GLY A 379 16.53 -15.62 6.13
CA GLY A 379 16.10 -14.26 5.80
C GLY A 379 15.43 -13.51 6.95
N PHE A 380 15.50 -13.99 8.19
CA PHE A 380 14.76 -13.34 9.30
C PHE A 380 15.35 -12.00 9.77
N LEU A 381 16.59 -11.70 9.44
CA LEU A 381 17.24 -10.44 9.83
C LEU A 381 17.12 -9.35 8.77
N ASP A 382 16.65 -9.70 7.59
CA ASP A 382 16.50 -8.81 6.45
C ASP A 382 15.03 -8.70 6.03
N LYS A 383 14.71 -7.69 5.22
CA LYS A 383 13.42 -7.61 4.53
C LYS A 383 13.35 -8.69 3.47
N THR A 384 12.16 -9.22 3.19
CA THR A 384 11.95 -10.19 2.12
C THR A 384 12.13 -9.56 0.74
N GLY A 385 11.99 -8.23 0.65
CA GLY A 385 12.06 -7.49 -0.60
C GLY A 385 10.78 -7.59 -1.43
N ILE A 386 9.64 -7.90 -0.79
CA ILE A 386 8.34 -7.85 -1.46
C ILE A 386 8.09 -6.45 -2.02
N ASP A 387 7.46 -6.39 -3.18
CA ASP A 387 7.13 -5.17 -3.91
C ASP A 387 5.94 -4.40 -3.29
N LEU A 388 6.04 -4.14 -1.99
CA LEU A 388 5.12 -3.34 -1.17
C LEU A 388 5.89 -2.45 -0.20
N ASP A 389 5.35 -1.27 0.09
CA ASP A 389 5.92 -0.37 1.09
C ASP A 389 5.56 -0.78 2.52
N GLY A 390 6.41 -0.39 3.46
CA GLY A 390 6.15 -0.58 4.89
C GLY A 390 6.66 -1.90 5.46
N GLU A 391 7.43 -2.69 4.71
CA GLU A 391 8.01 -3.93 5.21
C GLU A 391 9.01 -3.70 6.34
N THR A 392 8.92 -4.53 7.38
CA THR A 392 9.80 -4.53 8.55
C THR A 392 10.66 -5.79 8.56
N ALA A 393 11.95 -5.65 8.87
CA ALA A 393 12.83 -6.79 9.11
C ALA A 393 12.62 -7.37 10.51
N GLY A 394 12.81 -8.68 10.65
CA GLY A 394 12.76 -9.35 11.95
C GLY A 394 13.88 -8.92 12.89
N ARG A 395 13.77 -9.32 14.14
CA ARG A 395 14.70 -8.91 15.20
C ARG A 395 15.08 -10.10 16.08
N MET A 396 16.36 -10.21 16.40
CA MET A 396 16.88 -11.04 17.46
C MET A 396 18.15 -10.41 18.04
N PRO A 397 18.59 -10.79 19.24
CA PRO A 397 19.87 -10.33 19.81
C PRO A 397 21.05 -10.66 18.88
N ALA A 398 22.05 -9.79 18.83
CA ALA A 398 23.28 -10.07 18.08
C ALA A 398 24.01 -11.28 18.70
N LEU A 399 24.63 -12.13 17.87
CA LEU A 399 25.27 -13.39 18.29
C LEU A 399 26.20 -13.24 19.52
N LYS A 400 26.99 -12.15 19.58
CA LYS A 400 27.89 -11.84 20.70
C LYS A 400 27.19 -11.61 22.07
N GLN A 401 25.88 -11.41 22.05
CA GLN A 401 25.04 -11.18 23.23
C GLN A 401 24.29 -12.44 23.65
N TRP A 402 24.41 -13.53 22.85
CA TRP A 402 23.71 -14.76 23.16
C TRP A 402 24.31 -15.43 24.40
N ARG A 403 23.42 -15.78 25.31
CA ARG A 403 23.64 -16.73 26.41
C ARG A 403 22.95 -18.05 26.04
N ASP A 404 23.17 -19.10 26.83
CA ASP A 404 22.52 -20.38 26.61
C ASP A 404 21.00 -20.29 26.61
N ILE A 405 20.43 -19.41 27.43
CA ILE A 405 18.98 -19.18 27.42
C ILE A 405 18.47 -18.58 26.09
N ASN A 406 19.23 -17.71 25.43
CA ASN A 406 18.84 -17.15 24.13
C ASN A 406 18.80 -18.26 23.07
N ARG A 407 19.88 -19.07 22.96
CA ARG A 407 19.91 -20.24 22.10
C ARG A 407 18.69 -21.12 22.37
N ALA A 408 18.49 -21.51 23.62
CA ALA A 408 17.42 -22.42 24.02
C ALA A 408 16.03 -21.92 23.61
N THR A 409 15.71 -20.65 23.86
CA THR A 409 14.36 -20.10 23.58
C THR A 409 14.12 -19.87 22.09
N ILE A 410 15.14 -19.47 21.33
CA ILE A 410 15.03 -19.25 19.89
C ILE A 410 14.69 -20.55 19.14
N THR A 411 15.19 -21.71 19.62
CA THR A 411 14.88 -23.00 18.98
C THR A 411 13.38 -23.31 18.84
N PHE A 412 12.58 -22.78 19.77
CA PHE A 412 11.12 -22.95 19.72
C PHE A 412 10.37 -21.63 19.44
N GLY A 413 11.10 -20.63 18.87
CA GLY A 413 10.51 -19.40 18.33
C GLY A 413 10.16 -18.34 19.37
N GLN A 414 10.85 -18.29 20.50
CA GLN A 414 10.78 -17.20 21.49
C GLN A 414 12.13 -16.48 21.57
N GLY A 415 12.11 -15.16 21.83
CA GLY A 415 13.32 -14.33 21.78
C GLY A 415 13.78 -13.96 20.35
N VAL A 416 13.01 -14.30 19.35
CA VAL A 416 13.11 -13.85 17.95
C VAL A 416 11.75 -13.32 17.50
N SER A 417 11.75 -12.14 16.89
CA SER A 417 10.52 -11.53 16.35
C SER A 417 10.61 -11.44 14.84
N VAL A 418 9.56 -11.87 14.16
CA VAL A 418 9.49 -11.98 12.69
C VAL A 418 8.16 -11.47 12.17
N THR A 419 8.07 -11.13 10.88
CA THR A 419 6.77 -10.85 10.25
C THR A 419 6.11 -12.13 9.77
N PRO A 420 4.77 -12.16 9.62
CA PRO A 420 4.08 -13.30 9.01
C PRO A 420 4.63 -13.67 7.64
N LEU A 421 4.97 -12.67 6.80
CA LEU A 421 5.54 -12.91 5.48
C LEU A 421 6.92 -13.55 5.55
N GLN A 422 7.80 -13.12 6.47
CA GLN A 422 9.11 -13.75 6.66
C GLN A 422 8.98 -15.24 7.01
N MET A 423 7.99 -15.63 7.83
CA MET A 423 7.73 -17.04 8.11
C MET A 423 7.35 -17.81 6.86
N VAL A 424 6.39 -17.29 6.06
CA VAL A 424 5.98 -17.94 4.81
C VAL A 424 7.16 -18.03 3.83
N ALA A 425 7.92 -16.97 3.66
CA ALA A 425 9.09 -16.94 2.78
C ALA A 425 10.19 -17.93 3.23
N ALA A 426 10.48 -18.05 4.53
CA ALA A 426 11.43 -19.04 5.04
C ALA A 426 11.00 -20.48 4.76
N TYR A 427 9.70 -20.78 4.87
CA TYR A 427 9.17 -22.11 4.56
C TYR A 427 9.24 -22.48 3.08
N THR A 428 9.39 -21.49 2.17
CA THR A 428 9.64 -21.80 0.75
C THR A 428 10.90 -22.63 0.57
N ALA A 429 11.92 -22.42 1.40
CA ALA A 429 13.13 -23.25 1.34
C ALA A 429 12.83 -24.72 1.61
N LEU A 430 11.93 -25.03 2.57
CA LEU A 430 11.51 -26.41 2.84
C LEU A 430 10.68 -27.00 1.68
N ALA A 431 9.89 -26.17 1.00
CA ALA A 431 9.01 -26.59 -0.09
C ALA A 431 9.69 -26.56 -1.48
N ASN A 432 10.80 -25.83 -1.66
CA ASN A 432 11.52 -25.63 -2.93
C ASN A 432 12.93 -26.25 -2.91
N ASN A 433 13.05 -27.48 -2.46
CA ASN A 433 14.30 -28.27 -2.47
C ASN A 433 15.49 -27.55 -1.80
N GLY A 434 15.24 -26.75 -0.80
CA GLY A 434 16.22 -26.05 0.03
C GLY A 434 16.56 -24.64 -0.43
N LYS A 435 16.00 -24.17 -1.54
CA LYS A 435 16.20 -22.81 -2.06
C LYS A 435 15.12 -21.86 -1.58
N TYR A 436 15.53 -20.70 -1.10
CA TYR A 436 14.62 -19.61 -0.76
C TYR A 436 13.91 -19.08 -2.02
N VAL A 437 12.67 -18.68 -1.91
CA VAL A 437 11.93 -18.02 -2.99
C VAL A 437 11.45 -16.66 -2.51
N TYR A 438 11.82 -15.61 -3.24
CA TYR A 438 11.44 -14.25 -2.91
C TYR A 438 9.96 -14.01 -3.22
N PRO A 439 9.17 -13.49 -2.25
CA PRO A 439 7.77 -13.17 -2.48
C PRO A 439 7.61 -11.93 -3.37
N HIS A 440 6.57 -11.90 -4.19
CA HIS A 440 6.16 -10.73 -4.96
C HIS A 440 4.65 -10.71 -5.16
N VAL A 441 4.09 -9.52 -5.39
CA VAL A 441 2.65 -9.34 -5.64
C VAL A 441 2.34 -8.95 -7.07
N VAL A 442 3.31 -8.46 -7.86
CA VAL A 442 3.12 -8.16 -9.27
C VAL A 442 3.50 -9.37 -10.12
N ASP A 443 2.54 -9.85 -10.92
CA ASP A 443 2.73 -10.91 -11.92
C ASP A 443 3.17 -10.32 -13.26
N LYS A 444 2.46 -9.27 -13.73
CA LYS A 444 2.66 -8.67 -15.05
C LYS A 444 2.53 -7.15 -14.99
N ILE A 445 3.34 -6.47 -15.79
CA ILE A 445 3.28 -5.03 -16.02
C ILE A 445 2.72 -4.79 -17.43
N ILE A 446 1.73 -3.90 -17.55
CA ILE A 446 1.13 -3.47 -18.82
C ILE A 446 1.43 -1.99 -19.00
N TYR A 447 2.29 -1.67 -19.96
CA TYR A 447 2.71 -0.29 -20.23
C TYR A 447 1.64 0.49 -20.99
N PRO A 448 1.70 1.85 -20.99
CA PRO A 448 0.74 2.70 -21.70
C PRO A 448 0.66 2.47 -23.22
N ASP A 449 1.73 1.98 -23.82
CA ASP A 449 1.81 1.62 -25.25
C ASP A 449 1.20 0.24 -25.57
N GLY A 450 0.70 -0.47 -24.56
CA GLY A 450 0.14 -1.81 -24.66
C GLY A 450 1.17 -2.93 -24.62
N SER A 451 2.46 -2.63 -24.50
CA SER A 451 3.48 -3.67 -24.29
C SER A 451 3.36 -4.27 -22.88
N GLU A 452 3.76 -5.53 -22.75
CA GLU A 452 3.66 -6.30 -21.51
C GLU A 452 5.02 -6.84 -21.06
N LYS A 453 5.24 -6.90 -19.75
CA LYS A 453 6.40 -7.53 -19.14
C LYS A 453 5.96 -8.46 -18.02
N GLN A 454 6.24 -9.75 -18.18
CA GLN A 454 6.01 -10.76 -17.14
C GLN A 454 7.13 -10.67 -16.09
N ILE A 455 6.76 -10.78 -14.81
CA ILE A 455 7.72 -10.86 -13.70
C ILE A 455 8.17 -12.31 -13.55
N ALA A 456 9.47 -12.53 -13.52
CA ALA A 456 10.04 -13.85 -13.36
C ALA A 456 10.25 -14.20 -11.88
N LYS A 457 10.08 -15.49 -11.54
CA LYS A 457 10.45 -16.03 -10.24
C LYS A 457 11.89 -15.66 -9.88
N GLN A 458 12.08 -15.22 -8.65
CA GLN A 458 13.39 -14.99 -8.08
C GLN A 458 13.70 -16.06 -7.03
N GLU A 459 14.73 -16.85 -7.26
CA GLU A 459 15.25 -17.82 -6.29
C GLU A 459 16.49 -17.25 -5.59
N GLY A 460 16.55 -17.46 -4.29
CA GLY A 460 17.70 -17.14 -3.46
C GLY A 460 18.72 -18.27 -3.42
N GLU A 461 19.62 -18.16 -2.46
CA GLU A 461 20.64 -19.17 -2.22
C GLU A 461 20.04 -20.49 -1.70
N GLN A 462 20.82 -21.56 -1.84
CA GLN A 462 20.56 -22.83 -1.20
C GLN A 462 20.78 -22.67 0.32
N ILE A 463 19.70 -22.78 1.11
CA ILE A 463 19.78 -22.66 2.58
C ILE A 463 20.12 -24.01 3.20
N VAL A 464 19.38 -25.04 2.81
CA VAL A 464 19.56 -26.43 3.24
C VAL A 464 19.56 -27.36 2.02
N SER A 465 20.10 -28.57 2.15
CA SER A 465 20.14 -29.53 1.05
C SER A 465 18.73 -30.05 0.67
N GLN A 466 18.56 -30.47 -0.58
CA GLN A 466 17.35 -31.12 -1.03
C GLN A 466 16.98 -32.33 -0.16
N LYS A 467 17.97 -33.16 0.18
CA LYS A 467 17.77 -34.34 1.06
C LYS A 467 17.18 -33.93 2.41
N THR A 468 17.70 -32.86 3.01
CA THR A 468 17.18 -32.32 4.27
C THR A 468 15.72 -31.91 4.14
N THR A 469 15.37 -31.21 3.05
CA THR A 469 13.98 -30.76 2.85
C THR A 469 13.01 -31.90 2.64
N GLU A 470 13.39 -32.93 1.90
CA GLU A 470 12.58 -34.15 1.73
C GLU A 470 12.30 -34.80 3.10
N THR A 471 13.33 -34.94 3.93
CA THR A 471 13.22 -35.49 5.26
C THR A 471 12.28 -34.66 6.15
N VAL A 472 12.48 -33.34 6.21
CA VAL A 472 11.65 -32.45 7.04
C VAL A 472 10.21 -32.41 6.57
N ARG A 473 9.96 -32.44 5.25
CA ARG A 473 8.59 -32.55 4.70
C ARG A 473 7.87 -33.82 5.15
N GLU A 474 8.55 -34.97 5.15
CA GLU A 474 7.99 -36.22 5.66
C GLU A 474 7.70 -36.13 7.17
N MET A 475 8.58 -35.48 7.94
CA MET A 475 8.31 -35.21 9.36
C MET A 475 7.07 -34.35 9.55
N LEU A 476 6.93 -33.24 8.80
CA LEU A 476 5.76 -32.35 8.86
C LEU A 476 4.48 -33.07 8.41
N TYR A 477 4.58 -33.96 7.41
CA TYR A 477 3.45 -34.82 7.04
C TYR A 477 3.05 -35.74 8.21
N SER A 478 4.03 -36.33 8.92
CA SER A 478 3.75 -37.15 10.09
C SER A 478 3.10 -36.35 11.24
N VAL A 479 3.46 -35.08 11.43
CA VAL A 479 2.79 -34.18 12.37
C VAL A 479 1.30 -34.06 12.05
N VAL A 480 0.93 -33.83 10.78
CA VAL A 480 -0.47 -33.77 10.34
C VAL A 480 -1.19 -35.10 10.56
N GLN A 481 -0.53 -36.22 10.22
CA GLN A 481 -1.14 -37.56 10.37
C GLN A 481 -1.40 -37.95 11.84
N SER A 482 -0.60 -37.44 12.78
CA SER A 482 -0.79 -37.67 14.22
C SER A 482 -1.87 -36.76 14.84
N GLY A 483 -2.12 -35.57 14.21
CA GLY A 483 -3.11 -34.59 14.65
C GLY A 483 -4.53 -34.94 14.19
N LYS A 484 -5.46 -35.17 15.12
CA LYS A 484 -6.84 -35.59 14.79
C LYS A 484 -7.61 -34.58 13.94
N ILE A 485 -7.49 -33.28 14.25
CA ILE A 485 -8.26 -32.20 13.59
C ILE A 485 -7.71 -31.91 12.20
N ILE A 486 -6.40 -31.65 12.07
CA ILE A 486 -5.76 -31.29 10.81
C ILE A 486 -5.88 -32.44 9.80
N LYS A 487 -5.70 -33.68 10.25
CA LYS A 487 -5.85 -34.88 9.40
C LYS A 487 -7.22 -34.97 8.73
N SER A 488 -8.30 -34.67 9.46
CA SER A 488 -9.65 -34.69 8.88
C SER A 488 -9.90 -33.66 7.80
N LEU A 489 -9.20 -32.49 7.87
CA LEU A 489 -9.32 -31.41 6.91
C LEU A 489 -8.47 -31.61 5.66
N THR A 490 -7.47 -32.50 5.69
CA THR A 490 -6.49 -32.70 4.61
C THR A 490 -6.67 -34.01 3.83
N GLN A 491 -7.83 -34.66 3.96
CA GLN A 491 -8.11 -35.92 3.25
C GLN A 491 -7.95 -35.78 1.74
N GLY A 492 -7.16 -36.65 1.12
CA GLY A 492 -6.89 -36.66 -0.30
C GLY A 492 -5.68 -35.80 -0.73
N PHE A 493 -5.06 -35.05 0.20
CA PHE A 493 -3.89 -34.25 -0.05
C PHE A 493 -2.72 -34.66 0.85
N LYS A 494 -1.48 -34.60 0.33
CA LYS A 494 -0.26 -34.76 1.14
C LYS A 494 0.12 -33.39 1.69
N VAL A 495 -0.28 -33.11 2.93
CA VAL A 495 -0.06 -31.83 3.61
C VAL A 495 0.91 -32.03 4.77
N GLY A 496 1.97 -31.23 4.81
CA GLY A 496 2.84 -31.08 5.98
C GLY A 496 2.55 -29.74 6.64
N ALA A 497 2.36 -29.72 7.95
CA ALA A 497 2.02 -28.48 8.67
C ALA A 497 2.57 -28.47 10.10
N LYS A 498 2.69 -27.26 10.66
CA LYS A 498 3.01 -27.06 12.06
C LYS A 498 2.12 -25.98 12.67
N THR A 499 1.61 -26.25 13.87
CA THR A 499 0.90 -25.26 14.70
C THR A 499 1.87 -24.58 15.64
N GLY A 500 1.57 -23.34 16.01
CA GLY A 500 2.30 -22.55 17.00
C GLY A 500 1.36 -21.84 17.96
N THR A 501 1.85 -21.63 19.16
CA THR A 501 1.24 -20.77 20.17
C THR A 501 2.36 -20.05 20.88
N ALA A 502 2.28 -18.72 20.91
CA ALA A 502 3.26 -17.88 21.60
C ALA A 502 2.56 -16.80 22.42
N GLN A 503 3.11 -16.43 23.54
CA GLN A 503 2.65 -15.27 24.31
C GLN A 503 3.09 -14.00 23.63
N ILE A 504 2.35 -12.90 23.83
CA ILE A 504 2.70 -11.58 23.29
C ILE A 504 3.67 -10.89 24.26
N PRO A 505 4.90 -10.57 23.84
CA PRO A 505 5.86 -9.90 24.72
C PRO A 505 5.47 -8.43 24.92
N LYS A 506 5.72 -7.90 26.13
CA LYS A 506 5.58 -6.48 26.46
C LYS A 506 6.85 -5.70 26.12
N ALA A 507 6.71 -4.41 25.83
CA ALA A 507 7.82 -3.53 25.54
C ALA A 507 8.78 -3.35 26.74
N ASP A 508 8.27 -3.45 27.96
CA ASP A 508 8.99 -3.30 29.24
C ASP A 508 9.44 -4.64 29.86
N GLY A 509 9.25 -5.74 29.14
CA GLY A 509 9.58 -7.10 29.55
C GLY A 509 8.41 -7.90 30.10
N GLY A 510 8.54 -9.24 30.06
CA GLY A 510 7.46 -10.17 30.36
C GLY A 510 6.46 -10.29 29.21
N TYR A 511 5.26 -10.81 29.49
CA TYR A 511 4.23 -11.11 28.49
C TYR A 511 2.91 -10.43 28.85
N GLU A 512 2.12 -10.12 27.81
CA GLU A 512 0.77 -9.55 27.94
C GLU A 512 -0.15 -10.53 28.69
N THR A 513 -1.01 -9.96 29.53
CA THR A 513 -2.04 -10.73 30.28
C THR A 513 -3.36 -9.99 30.22
N ASN A 514 -4.47 -10.74 30.21
CA ASN A 514 -5.81 -10.16 30.36
C ASN A 514 -6.12 -9.81 31.83
N GLU A 515 -7.31 -9.25 32.10
CA GLU A 515 -7.76 -8.85 33.45
C GLU A 515 -7.75 -10.00 34.48
N SER A 516 -7.82 -11.26 34.04
CA SER A 516 -7.74 -12.45 34.85
C SER A 516 -6.31 -12.97 35.07
N ASN A 517 -5.28 -12.21 34.66
CA ASN A 517 -3.85 -12.61 34.62
C ASN A 517 -3.57 -13.86 33.75
N LEU A 518 -4.44 -14.15 32.81
CA LEU A 518 -4.18 -15.18 31.78
C LEU A 518 -3.37 -14.55 30.65
N GLY A 519 -2.40 -15.29 30.10
CA GLY A 519 -1.60 -14.84 28.96
C GLY A 519 -2.45 -14.55 27.73
N ILE A 520 -2.08 -13.51 26.98
CA ILE A 520 -2.59 -13.26 25.64
C ILE A 520 -1.68 -13.98 24.65
N PHE A 521 -2.26 -14.72 23.71
CA PHE A 521 -1.52 -15.62 22.82
C PHE A 521 -1.74 -15.30 21.36
N ILE A 522 -0.70 -15.51 20.56
CA ILE A 522 -0.79 -15.63 19.11
C ILE A 522 -0.84 -17.11 18.77
N HIS A 523 -1.90 -17.52 18.06
CA HIS A 523 -2.02 -18.84 17.49
C HIS A 523 -1.68 -18.80 16.00
N SER A 524 -0.82 -19.69 15.54
CA SER A 524 -0.34 -19.73 14.17
C SER A 524 -0.32 -21.15 13.62
N VAL A 525 -0.52 -21.26 12.31
CA VAL A 525 -0.38 -22.52 11.56
C VAL A 525 0.33 -22.20 10.26
N ILE A 526 1.28 -23.04 9.87
CA ILE A 526 1.96 -22.95 8.59
C ILE A 526 2.12 -24.34 7.99
N GLY A 527 1.93 -24.46 6.68
CA GLY A 527 2.01 -25.74 5.98
C GLY A 527 2.03 -25.60 4.47
#